data_d767bd612a1eda8610a24efd537f147d
#
_entry.id   d767bd612a1eda8610a24efd537f147d
#
_cell.length_a   1.000
_cell.length_b   1.000
_cell.length_c   1.000
_cell.angle_alpha   90.00
_cell.angle_beta   90.00
_cell.angle_gamma   90.00
#
_symmetry.space_group_name_H-M   'P 1'
#
loop_
_entity.id
_entity.type
_entity.pdbx_description
1 polymer ?
#
loop_
_entity_poly.entity_id
_entity_poly.type
_entity_poly.pdbx_seq_one_letter_code
_entity_poly.pdbx_strand_id
1 'polypeptide(L)'
;MTDHGAFHWNELMTRDVQQAKDFYAKTLGWTYDDMPMGDMYGTYTIIKSGDKMVGGMFKMDGPMFDGVPQSWFTYVAVDDLDKRLKKVKDAGGKVMREPWDVPGVGRIAIVTDSGGATQGWMVPAPGGM
;
A
#
# COMPACT_ATOMS: atom_id res chain seq x y z
N MET A 1 11.69 13.95 5.65
CA MET A 1 12.15 13.49 4.33
C MET A 1 12.18 11.96 4.31
N THR A 2 11.62 11.36 3.28
CA THR A 2 11.59 9.91 3.18
C THR A 2 12.81 9.43 2.41
N ASP A 3 13.49 8.44 2.95
CA ASP A 3 14.69 7.90 2.32
C ASP A 3 14.33 7.07 1.08
N HIS A 4 14.96 7.40 -0.03
CA HIS A 4 14.79 6.65 -1.27
C HIS A 4 15.20 5.18 -1.09
N GLY A 5 14.35 4.26 -1.55
CA GLY A 5 14.60 2.84 -1.45
C GLY A 5 14.21 2.20 -0.12
N ALA A 6 13.69 2.97 0.82
CA ALA A 6 13.25 2.43 2.10
C ALA A 6 11.85 1.84 2.00
N PHE A 7 11.60 0.79 2.79
CA PHE A 7 10.24 0.30 2.95
C PHE A 7 9.47 1.35 3.75
N HIS A 8 8.42 1.87 3.14
CA HIS A 8 7.70 3.01 3.68
C HIS A 8 6.39 2.63 4.37
N TRP A 9 5.67 1.67 3.81
CA TRP A 9 4.34 1.30 4.28
C TRP A 9 4.04 -0.16 3.97
N ASN A 10 3.26 -0.80 4.83
CA ASN A 10 2.75 -2.15 4.59
C ASN A 10 1.25 -2.13 4.70
N GLU A 11 0.59 -2.83 3.80
CA GLU A 11 -0.85 -2.78 3.70
C GLU A 11 -1.41 -4.20 3.56
N LEU A 12 -2.35 -4.54 4.43
CA LEU A 12 -3.07 -5.80 4.29
C LEU A 12 -4.17 -5.63 3.24
N MET A 13 -4.13 -6.47 2.23
CA MET A 13 -5.17 -6.56 1.22
C MET A 13 -6.13 -7.66 1.67
N THR A 14 -7.33 -7.29 2.13
CA THR A 14 -8.29 -8.24 2.69
C THR A 14 -9.71 -7.95 2.21
N ARG A 15 -10.52 -9.00 2.12
CA ARG A 15 -11.94 -8.87 1.75
C ARG A 15 -12.82 -8.54 2.94
N ASP A 16 -12.37 -8.89 4.14
CA ASP A 16 -13.14 -8.65 5.38
C ASP A 16 -12.24 -7.95 6.40
N VAL A 17 -12.31 -6.62 6.39
CA VAL A 17 -11.49 -5.79 7.27
C VAL A 17 -11.81 -6.05 8.75
N GLN A 18 -13.10 -6.24 9.08
CA GLN A 18 -13.47 -6.49 10.48
C GLN A 18 -12.91 -7.81 10.99
N GLN A 19 -12.93 -8.85 10.18
CA GLN A 19 -12.36 -10.14 10.54
C GLN A 19 -10.84 -10.01 10.81
N ALA A 20 -10.14 -9.27 9.95
CA ALA A 20 -8.72 -9.04 10.13
C ALA A 20 -8.43 -8.23 11.40
N LYS A 21 -9.22 -7.18 11.66
CA LYS A 21 -9.08 -6.38 12.88
C LYS A 21 -9.22 -7.25 14.12
N ASP A 22 -10.23 -8.12 14.16
CA ASP A 22 -10.47 -8.99 15.31
C ASP A 22 -9.31 -9.95 15.53
N PHE A 23 -8.82 -10.54 14.47
CA PHE A 23 -7.69 -11.47 14.55
C PHE A 23 -6.44 -10.80 15.13
N TYR A 24 -6.06 -9.67 14.56
CA TYR A 24 -4.81 -9.01 14.98
C TYR A 24 -4.93 -8.29 16.32
N ALA A 25 -6.12 -7.84 16.70
CA ALA A 25 -6.33 -7.29 18.03
C ALA A 25 -6.12 -8.36 19.09
N LYS A 26 -6.63 -9.58 18.85
CA LYS A 26 -6.51 -10.69 19.80
C LYS A 26 -5.11 -11.27 19.84
N THR A 27 -4.38 -11.25 18.73
CA THR A 27 -3.08 -11.91 18.65
C THR A 27 -1.92 -10.96 18.89
N LEU A 28 -1.97 -9.76 18.34
CA LEU A 28 -0.86 -8.80 18.41
C LEU A 28 -1.17 -7.57 19.25
N GLY A 29 -2.42 -7.39 19.65
CA GLY A 29 -2.81 -6.20 20.41
C GLY A 29 -2.85 -4.93 19.58
N TRP A 30 -2.94 -5.04 18.26
CA TRP A 30 -3.04 -3.87 17.39
C TRP A 30 -4.36 -3.12 17.63
N THR A 31 -4.30 -1.80 17.48
CA THR A 31 -5.48 -0.93 17.49
C THR A 31 -5.60 -0.25 16.13
N TYR A 32 -6.70 0.43 15.89
CA TYR A 32 -7.01 0.92 14.55
C TYR A 32 -7.65 2.30 14.58
N ASP A 33 -7.38 3.07 13.52
CA ASP A 33 -8.09 4.31 13.23
C ASP A 33 -8.65 4.21 11.81
N ASP A 34 -9.97 4.35 11.68
CA ASP A 34 -10.61 4.35 10.37
C ASP A 34 -10.64 5.78 9.84
N MET A 35 -10.15 5.95 8.61
CA MET A 35 -10.07 7.27 7.97
C MET A 35 -10.91 7.29 6.71
N PRO A 36 -11.86 8.25 6.60
CA PRO A 36 -12.58 8.42 5.33
C PRO A 36 -11.62 8.99 4.28
N MET A 37 -11.59 8.35 3.11
CA MET A 37 -10.71 8.73 2.01
C MET A 37 -11.49 9.33 0.83
N GLY A 38 -12.71 9.81 1.09
CA GLY A 38 -13.57 10.35 0.06
C GLY A 38 -14.40 9.28 -0.63
N ASP A 39 -15.32 9.69 -1.49
CA ASP A 39 -16.28 8.79 -2.11
C ASP A 39 -15.63 7.73 -2.99
N MET A 40 -14.51 8.08 -3.62
CA MET A 40 -13.82 7.18 -4.54
C MET A 40 -13.08 6.05 -3.85
N TYR A 41 -12.50 6.33 -2.67
CA TYR A 41 -11.62 5.38 -1.98
C TYR A 41 -12.24 4.73 -0.73
N GLY A 42 -13.42 5.19 -0.30
CA GLY A 42 -14.11 4.66 0.87
C GLY A 42 -13.36 4.92 2.17
N THR A 43 -13.34 3.94 3.06
CA THR A 43 -12.68 4.04 4.35
C THR A 43 -11.38 3.24 4.34
N TYR A 44 -10.32 3.86 4.82
CA TYR A 44 -9.03 3.20 4.97
C TYR A 44 -8.74 2.99 6.46
N THR A 45 -8.28 1.81 6.83
CA THR A 45 -7.98 1.49 8.23
C THR A 45 -6.49 1.63 8.47
N ILE A 46 -6.11 2.49 9.41
CA ILE A 46 -4.72 2.63 9.86
C ILE A 46 -4.48 1.66 11.01
N ILE A 47 -3.40 0.90 10.93
CA ILE A 47 -2.99 -0.04 11.98
C ILE A 47 -2.03 0.68 12.92
N LYS A 48 -2.27 0.56 14.21
CA LYS A 48 -1.40 1.15 15.23
C LYS A 48 -0.86 0.09 16.17
N SER A 49 0.41 0.21 16.50
CA SER A 49 1.06 -0.57 17.54
C SER A 49 1.49 0.42 18.62
N GLY A 50 0.76 0.45 19.73
CA GLY A 50 0.90 1.53 20.69
C GLY A 50 0.55 2.87 20.02
N ASP A 51 1.47 3.83 20.09
CA ASP A 51 1.28 5.15 19.49
C ASP A 51 1.73 5.24 18.04
N LYS A 52 2.35 4.17 17.51
CA LYS A 52 2.94 4.21 16.16
C LYS A 52 1.99 3.69 15.10
N MET A 53 1.88 4.41 14.01
CA MET A 53 1.23 3.90 12.80
C MET A 53 2.21 2.95 12.11
N VAL A 54 1.79 1.70 11.90
CA VAL A 54 2.69 0.69 11.34
C VAL A 54 2.24 0.11 10.01
N GLY A 55 1.03 0.39 9.60
CA GLY A 55 0.52 -0.11 8.33
C GLY A 55 -0.94 0.24 8.14
N GLY A 56 -1.56 -0.39 7.17
CA GLY A 56 -2.97 -0.17 6.89
C GLY A 56 -3.66 -1.42 6.40
N MET A 57 -4.98 -1.34 6.27
CA MET A 57 -5.81 -2.40 5.71
C MET A 57 -6.66 -1.83 4.58
N PHE A 58 -6.60 -2.50 3.44
CA PHE A 58 -7.35 -2.14 2.25
C PHE A 58 -8.39 -3.21 1.97
N LYS A 59 -9.64 -2.78 1.77
CA LYS A 59 -10.70 -3.71 1.42
C LYS A 59 -10.66 -4.03 -0.06
N MET A 60 -10.50 -5.31 -0.39
CA MET A 60 -10.52 -5.79 -1.77
C MET A 60 -11.98 -5.92 -2.21
N ASP A 61 -12.45 -4.92 -2.92
CA ASP A 61 -13.84 -4.81 -3.32
C ASP A 61 -13.94 -4.73 -4.84
N GLY A 62 -14.91 -5.43 -5.40
CA GLY A 62 -15.17 -5.39 -6.82
C GLY A 62 -14.52 -6.52 -7.61
N PRO A 63 -14.96 -6.67 -8.89
CA PRO A 63 -14.53 -7.82 -9.72
C PRO A 63 -13.04 -7.79 -10.09
N MET A 64 -12.37 -6.66 -10.00
CA MET A 64 -10.93 -6.59 -10.29
C MET A 64 -10.11 -7.45 -9.33
N PHE A 65 -10.67 -7.79 -8.17
CA PHE A 65 -9.97 -8.63 -7.18
C PHE A 65 -10.39 -10.09 -7.22
N ASP A 66 -11.23 -10.50 -8.16
CA ASP A 66 -11.65 -11.88 -8.27
C ASP A 66 -10.45 -12.81 -8.49
N GLY A 67 -10.33 -13.83 -7.64
CA GLY A 67 -9.21 -14.76 -7.71
C GLY A 67 -7.90 -14.25 -7.14
N VAL A 68 -7.84 -13.01 -6.68
CA VAL A 68 -6.63 -12.45 -6.08
C VAL A 68 -6.56 -12.88 -4.62
N PRO A 69 -5.47 -13.53 -4.17
CA PRO A 69 -5.37 -13.94 -2.77
C PRO A 69 -5.19 -12.75 -1.85
N GLN A 70 -5.69 -12.85 -0.64
CA GLN A 70 -5.44 -11.88 0.40
C GLN A 70 -3.96 -11.96 0.79
N SER A 71 -3.33 -10.81 1.01
CA SER A 71 -1.89 -10.78 1.26
C SER A 71 -1.47 -9.43 1.85
N TRP A 72 -0.26 -9.42 2.38
CA TRP A 72 0.40 -8.18 2.77
C TRP A 72 1.12 -7.59 1.58
N PHE A 73 0.98 -6.29 1.39
CA PHE A 73 1.53 -5.55 0.26
C PHE A 73 2.47 -4.45 0.77
N THR A 74 3.67 -4.39 0.21
CA THR A 74 4.71 -3.47 0.65
C THR A 74 4.87 -2.32 -0.34
N TYR A 75 5.03 -1.10 0.19
CA TYR A 75 5.34 0.09 -0.60
C TYR A 75 6.75 0.56 -0.29
N VAL A 76 7.53 0.76 -1.35
CA VAL A 76 8.90 1.30 -1.24
C VAL A 76 8.86 2.78 -1.63
N ALA A 77 9.47 3.63 -0.81
CA ALA A 77 9.57 5.05 -1.12
C ALA A 77 10.63 5.27 -2.18
N VAL A 78 10.31 6.09 -3.18
CA VAL A 78 11.25 6.44 -4.24
C VAL A 78 11.36 7.95 -4.39
N ASP A 79 12.48 8.42 -4.91
CA ASP A 79 12.74 9.85 -5.08
C ASP A 79 11.98 10.45 -6.27
N ASP A 80 11.93 9.72 -7.37
CA ASP A 80 11.28 10.16 -8.61
C ASP A 80 10.64 8.92 -9.26
N LEU A 81 9.34 8.79 -9.07
CA LEU A 81 8.62 7.60 -9.51
C LEU A 81 8.70 7.40 -11.01
N ASP A 82 8.39 8.44 -11.77
CA ASP A 82 8.35 8.32 -13.23
C ASP A 82 9.71 7.96 -13.81
N LYS A 83 10.77 8.54 -13.27
CA LYS A 83 12.13 8.24 -13.69
C LYS A 83 12.52 6.80 -13.37
N ARG A 84 12.16 6.32 -12.18
CA ARG A 84 12.48 4.94 -11.78
C ARG A 84 11.72 3.91 -12.61
N LEU A 85 10.47 4.21 -12.96
CA LEU A 85 9.64 3.31 -13.75
C LEU A 85 10.19 3.08 -15.15
N LYS A 86 10.86 4.07 -15.72
CA LYS A 86 11.47 3.91 -17.06
C LYS A 86 12.54 2.82 -17.09
N LYS A 87 13.08 2.45 -15.95
CA LYS A 87 14.12 1.43 -15.83
C LYS A 87 13.57 0.02 -15.61
N VAL A 88 12.29 -0.09 -15.27
CA VAL A 88 11.70 -1.37 -14.84
C VAL A 88 11.76 -2.41 -15.96
N LYS A 89 11.31 -2.08 -17.15
CA LYS A 89 11.27 -3.02 -18.26
C LYS A 89 12.66 -3.52 -18.63
N ASP A 90 13.62 -2.61 -18.72
CA ASP A 90 15.00 -2.97 -19.08
C ASP A 90 15.66 -3.83 -18.00
N ALA A 91 15.22 -3.71 -16.77
CA ALA A 91 15.71 -4.52 -15.66
C ALA A 91 14.98 -5.86 -15.53
N GLY A 92 14.07 -6.16 -16.45
CA GLY A 92 13.35 -7.44 -16.46
C GLY A 92 12.04 -7.46 -15.69
N GLY A 93 11.60 -6.31 -15.20
CA GLY A 93 10.35 -6.19 -14.48
C GLY A 93 9.20 -5.71 -15.35
N LYS A 94 8.10 -5.36 -14.70
CA LYS A 94 6.88 -4.96 -15.40
C LYS A 94 6.14 -3.92 -14.56
N VAL A 95 5.63 -2.87 -15.24
CA VAL A 95 4.75 -1.90 -14.60
C VAL A 95 3.33 -2.45 -14.67
N MET A 96 2.78 -2.81 -13.52
CA MET A 96 1.44 -3.42 -13.44
C MET A 96 0.35 -2.37 -13.40
N ARG A 97 0.63 -1.20 -12.81
CA ARG A 97 -0.27 -0.08 -12.80
C ARG A 97 0.54 1.20 -12.90
N GLU A 98 0.20 2.02 -13.89
CA GLU A 98 0.86 3.30 -14.14
C GLU A 98 0.61 4.27 -12.98
N PRO A 99 1.47 5.28 -12.78
CA PRO A 99 1.34 6.21 -11.65
C PRO A 99 -0.01 6.90 -11.58
N TRP A 100 -0.51 7.01 -10.34
CA TRP A 100 -1.67 7.82 -10.05
C TRP A 100 -1.47 8.52 -8.71
N ASP A 101 -2.16 9.64 -8.52
CA ASP A 101 -2.05 10.44 -7.30
C ASP A 101 -3.18 10.10 -6.35
N VAL A 102 -2.82 9.82 -5.08
CA VAL A 102 -3.78 9.61 -4.00
C VAL A 102 -3.69 10.80 -3.06
N PRO A 103 -4.72 11.64 -2.97
CA PRO A 103 -4.68 12.84 -2.13
C PRO A 103 -4.29 12.52 -0.69
N GLY A 104 -3.33 13.28 -0.15
CA GLY A 104 -2.84 13.09 1.22
C GLY A 104 -1.89 11.94 1.41
N VAL A 105 -1.71 11.08 0.42
CA VAL A 105 -0.86 9.88 0.52
C VAL A 105 0.39 10.02 -0.35
N GLY A 106 0.21 10.28 -1.64
CA GLY A 106 1.34 10.43 -2.56
C GLY A 106 1.02 9.94 -3.96
N ARG A 107 2.08 9.87 -4.77
CA ARG A 107 2.01 9.33 -6.14
C ARG A 107 2.50 7.90 -6.10
N ILE A 108 1.70 6.99 -6.62
CA ILE A 108 1.89 5.54 -6.46
C ILE A 108 1.89 4.85 -7.80
N ALA A 109 2.66 3.76 -7.92
CA ALA A 109 2.59 2.82 -9.04
C ALA A 109 2.77 1.42 -8.50
N ILE A 110 2.36 0.43 -9.27
CA ILE A 110 2.52 -0.97 -8.91
C ILE A 110 3.44 -1.63 -9.93
N VAL A 111 4.47 -2.31 -9.44
CA VAL A 111 5.47 -2.95 -10.29
C VAL A 111 5.67 -4.40 -9.87
N THR A 112 6.11 -5.21 -10.82
CA THR A 112 6.54 -6.58 -10.57
C THR A 112 8.04 -6.63 -10.89
N ASP A 113 8.83 -7.17 -9.97
CA ASP A 113 10.28 -7.27 -10.19
C ASP A 113 10.61 -8.39 -11.17
N SER A 114 11.89 -8.57 -11.46
CA SER A 114 12.33 -9.55 -12.45
C SER A 114 12.03 -10.99 -12.07
N GLY A 115 11.80 -11.25 -10.79
CA GLY A 115 11.44 -12.57 -10.31
C GLY A 115 9.94 -12.82 -10.21
N GLY A 116 9.12 -11.78 -10.46
CA GLY A 116 7.66 -11.89 -10.41
C GLY A 116 7.02 -11.44 -9.12
N ALA A 117 7.77 -10.83 -8.20
CA ALA A 117 7.19 -10.30 -6.96
C ALA A 117 6.61 -8.92 -7.20
N THR A 118 5.40 -8.70 -6.68
CA THR A 118 4.67 -7.45 -6.88
C THR A 118 4.78 -6.55 -5.65
N GLN A 119 4.99 -5.26 -5.87
CA GLN A 119 5.12 -4.26 -4.81
C GLN A 119 4.65 -2.90 -5.32
N GLY A 120 4.39 -1.99 -4.38
CA GLY A 120 4.11 -0.61 -4.72
C GLY A 120 5.36 0.26 -4.61
N TRP A 121 5.50 1.23 -5.49
CA TRP A 121 6.49 2.29 -5.36
C TRP A 121 5.75 3.60 -5.19
N MET A 122 6.26 4.48 -4.32
CA MET A 122 5.54 5.73 -4.08
C MET A 122 6.50 6.88 -3.75
N VAL A 123 6.07 8.07 -4.16
CA VAL A 123 6.65 9.32 -3.65
C VAL A 123 5.63 9.84 -2.64
N PRO A 124 5.94 9.75 -1.33
CA PRO A 124 4.98 10.17 -0.30
C PRO A 124 4.67 11.66 -0.41
N ALA A 125 3.41 12.02 -0.16
CA ALA A 125 3.01 13.42 -0.11
C ALA A 125 3.64 14.08 1.12
N PRO A 126 3.99 15.38 1.05
CA PRO A 126 4.48 16.11 2.23
C PRO A 126 3.44 16.02 3.36
N GLY A 127 3.88 15.56 4.54
CA GLY A 127 2.99 15.37 5.68
C GLY A 127 2.03 14.20 5.57
N GLY A 128 2.17 13.37 4.53
CA GLY A 128 1.36 12.19 4.34
C GLY A 128 1.87 11.00 5.15
N MET A 129 1.12 9.89 5.02
CA MET A 129 1.49 8.64 5.70
C MET A 129 2.70 7.99 5.07
#